data_fd28f44748903d6564cea22d6ee2c981
#
_entry.id   fd28f44748903d6564cea22d6ee2c981
#
_cell.length_a   1.000
_cell.length_b   1.000
_cell.length_c   1.000
_cell.angle_alpha   90.00
_cell.angle_beta   90.00
_cell.angle_gamma   90.00
#
_symmetry.space_group_name_H-M   'P 1'
#
loop_
_entity.id
_entity.type
_entity.pdbx_description
1 polymer ?
#
loop_
_entity_poly.entity_id
_entity_poly.type
_entity_poly.pdbx_seq_one_letter_code
_entity_poly.pdbx_strand_id
1 'polypeptide(L)'
;MNLTAMSDAFPLNDKGLLGSAVVADNLFMGIYFVSLTIIPTMKFFRKHYTHPYEDEMEKLGNVGENKAAQFWAKKDISLLDVAKVISISFAIVAVSTELGGFISGFKPDTSSMGTGLKFLVDLLFGLVGSKYLLMTTITVILATYTKILSKISGADEIGTYLIHIFFGAIGAPASIEIILKKAPWLLVFCIIIVVINMIVSFIFGKIFKYSVEEICIASNANIGGPTTAAALAIARGWNQLVVPGMLVGILGYVIGNYYGVFIGNILKLF
;
A
#
# COMPACT_ATOMS: atom_id res chain seq x y z
N MET A 1 -5.38 2.48 -0.02
CA MET A 1 -6.08 1.55 0.91
C MET A 1 -5.98 2.03 2.35
N ASN A 2 -4.78 2.21 2.91
CA ASN A 2 -4.62 2.65 4.31
C ASN A 2 -5.24 4.03 4.60
N LEU A 3 -5.20 4.96 3.63
CA LEU A 3 -5.83 6.29 3.76
C LEU A 3 -7.35 6.20 4.02
N THR A 4 -8.05 5.30 3.32
CA THR A 4 -9.49 5.07 3.53
C THR A 4 -9.76 4.48 4.91
N ALA A 5 -8.93 3.52 5.36
CA ALA A 5 -9.05 2.97 6.70
C ALA A 5 -8.83 4.04 7.78
N MET A 6 -7.90 4.97 7.53
CA MET A 6 -7.64 6.10 8.45
C MET A 6 -8.76 7.12 8.43
N SER A 7 -9.34 7.44 7.26
CA SER A 7 -10.48 8.37 7.19
C SER A 7 -11.74 7.87 7.89
N ASP A 8 -11.88 6.55 8.02
CA ASP A 8 -12.98 5.92 8.75
C ASP A 8 -12.71 5.90 10.26
N ALA A 9 -11.47 5.60 10.67
CA ALA A 9 -11.04 5.63 12.08
C ALA A 9 -10.96 7.07 12.64
N PHE A 10 -10.64 8.04 11.80
CA PHE A 10 -10.49 9.46 12.12
C PHE A 10 -11.29 10.29 11.10
N PRO A 11 -12.62 10.45 11.31
CA PRO A 11 -13.50 11.09 10.34
C PRO A 11 -13.05 12.50 9.98
N LEU A 12 -13.02 12.77 8.67
CA LEU A 12 -12.71 14.08 8.13
C LEU A 12 -13.96 14.95 8.09
N ASN A 13 -13.85 16.22 8.47
CA ASN A 13 -14.94 17.18 8.42
C ASN A 13 -15.39 17.46 6.97
N ASP A 14 -14.48 17.40 6.01
CA ASP A 14 -14.75 17.58 4.57
C ASP A 14 -14.54 16.26 3.83
N LYS A 15 -15.64 15.66 3.35
CA LYS A 15 -15.62 14.41 2.56
C LYS A 15 -14.91 14.56 1.22
N GLY A 16 -14.83 15.76 0.65
CA GLY A 16 -14.10 16.05 -0.60
C GLY A 16 -12.58 15.98 -0.41
N LEU A 17 -12.10 16.18 0.82
CA LEU A 17 -10.67 16.14 1.12
C LEU A 17 -10.05 14.76 0.88
N LEU A 18 -10.78 13.68 1.17
CA LEU A 18 -10.31 12.31 0.92
C LEU A 18 -10.07 12.06 -0.58
N GLY A 19 -11.03 12.43 -1.42
CA GLY A 19 -10.89 12.30 -2.87
C GLY A 19 -9.72 13.12 -3.41
N SER A 20 -9.58 14.36 -2.93
CA SER A 20 -8.47 15.25 -3.29
C SER A 20 -7.11 14.67 -2.87
N ALA A 21 -7.02 14.08 -1.68
CA ALA A 21 -5.80 13.43 -1.19
C ALA A 21 -5.43 12.20 -2.05
N VAL A 22 -6.40 11.38 -2.44
CA VAL A 22 -6.16 10.20 -3.31
C VAL A 22 -5.65 10.64 -4.68
N VAL A 23 -6.21 11.70 -5.27
CA VAL A 23 -5.75 12.20 -6.58
C VAL A 23 -4.34 12.78 -6.48
N ALA A 24 -4.05 13.57 -5.43
CA ALA A 24 -2.72 14.10 -5.18
C ALA A 24 -1.69 12.98 -5.00
N ASP A 25 -2.00 11.98 -4.19
CA ASP A 25 -1.15 10.81 -3.94
C ASP A 25 -0.82 10.05 -5.23
N ASN A 26 -1.83 9.75 -6.05
CA ASN A 26 -1.64 9.05 -7.33
C ASN A 26 -0.80 9.88 -8.33
N LEU A 27 -0.97 11.19 -8.36
CA LEU A 27 -0.16 12.07 -9.21
C LEU A 27 1.33 12.00 -8.81
N PHE A 28 1.61 12.14 -7.51
CA PHE A 28 2.99 12.07 -7.02
C PHE A 28 3.57 10.66 -7.10
N MET A 29 2.76 9.62 -6.92
CA MET A 29 3.18 8.24 -7.17
C MET A 29 3.68 8.05 -8.60
N GLY A 30 2.99 8.60 -9.61
CA GLY A 30 3.42 8.54 -11.00
C GLY A 30 4.77 9.23 -11.23
N ILE A 31 4.96 10.45 -10.72
CA ILE A 31 6.22 11.19 -10.78
C ILE A 31 7.34 10.42 -10.05
N TYR A 32 7.02 9.84 -8.91
CA TYR A 32 7.97 9.05 -8.13
C TYR A 32 8.39 7.78 -8.84
N PHE A 33 7.47 7.06 -9.47
CA PHE A 33 7.76 5.88 -10.28
C PHE A 33 8.79 6.20 -11.38
N VAL A 34 8.57 7.29 -12.13
CA VAL A 34 9.51 7.76 -13.15
C VAL A 34 10.86 8.10 -12.52
N SER A 35 10.87 8.78 -11.37
CA SER A 35 12.11 9.11 -10.66
C SER A 35 12.90 7.87 -10.28
N LEU A 36 12.26 6.84 -9.72
CA LEU A 36 12.90 5.56 -9.37
C LEU A 36 13.39 4.79 -10.59
N THR A 37 12.76 4.97 -11.75
CA THR A 37 13.23 4.38 -13.01
C THR A 37 14.53 5.04 -13.49
N ILE A 38 14.73 6.33 -13.22
CA ILE A 38 15.91 7.09 -13.66
C ILE A 38 17.09 6.94 -12.68
N ILE A 39 16.83 6.85 -11.37
CA ILE A 39 17.87 6.84 -10.31
C ILE A 39 19.00 5.83 -10.59
N PRO A 40 18.76 4.56 -10.96
CA PRO A 40 19.83 3.59 -11.19
C PRO A 40 20.76 3.97 -12.36
N THR A 41 20.28 4.78 -13.31
CA THR A 41 21.07 5.24 -14.46
C THR A 41 21.98 6.42 -14.13
N MET A 42 21.75 7.09 -12.99
CA MET A 42 22.51 8.29 -12.60
C MET A 42 23.92 7.93 -12.14
N LYS A 43 24.93 8.66 -12.64
CA LYS A 43 26.35 8.44 -12.32
C LYS A 43 26.66 8.42 -10.81
N PHE A 44 25.93 9.23 -10.02
CA PHE A 44 26.10 9.27 -8.57
C PHE A 44 25.74 7.93 -7.93
N PHE A 45 24.59 7.36 -8.28
CA PHE A 45 24.13 6.08 -7.72
C PHE A 45 24.99 4.93 -8.22
N ARG A 46 25.34 4.90 -9.51
CA ARG A 46 26.26 3.90 -10.07
C ARG A 46 27.63 3.88 -9.39
N LYS A 47 28.11 5.01 -8.90
CA LYS A 47 29.40 5.08 -8.20
C LYS A 47 29.31 4.64 -6.72
N HIS A 48 28.17 4.87 -6.05
CA HIS A 48 28.07 4.75 -4.60
C HIS A 48 27.24 3.56 -4.09
N TYR A 49 26.55 2.87 -4.99
CA TYR A 49 25.75 1.68 -4.69
C TYR A 49 26.15 0.52 -5.59
N THR A 50 25.81 -0.70 -5.20
CA THR A 50 25.99 -1.91 -6.03
C THR A 50 24.83 -2.05 -7.01
N HIS A 51 25.09 -2.67 -8.18
CA HIS A 51 24.15 -2.84 -9.28
C HIS A 51 24.09 -4.28 -9.80
N PRO A 52 23.92 -5.30 -8.94
CA PRO A 52 24.05 -6.70 -9.36
C PRO A 52 23.02 -7.10 -10.42
N TYR A 53 21.80 -6.57 -10.35
CA TYR A 53 20.72 -6.91 -11.27
C TYR A 53 20.89 -6.23 -12.64
N GLU A 54 21.33 -5.00 -12.70
CA GLU A 54 21.66 -4.33 -13.97
C GLU A 54 22.90 -4.94 -14.62
N ASP A 55 23.94 -5.23 -13.85
CA ASP A 55 25.16 -5.89 -14.34
C ASP A 55 24.88 -7.29 -14.90
N GLU A 56 23.95 -8.05 -14.30
CA GLU A 56 23.48 -9.34 -14.82
C GLU A 56 22.72 -9.17 -16.13
N MET A 57 21.85 -8.16 -16.22
CA MET A 57 21.09 -7.85 -17.42
C MET A 57 22.01 -7.45 -18.59
N GLU A 58 23.02 -6.64 -18.36
CA GLU A 58 24.01 -6.26 -19.37
C GLU A 58 24.78 -7.49 -19.91
N LYS A 59 25.04 -8.50 -19.05
CA LYS A 59 25.74 -9.74 -19.44
C LYS A 59 24.85 -10.72 -20.21
N LEU A 60 23.55 -10.79 -19.89
CA LEU A 60 22.62 -11.77 -20.45
C LEU A 60 21.99 -11.31 -21.79
N GLY A 61 22.12 -10.03 -22.18
CA GLY A 61 21.40 -9.50 -23.32
C GLY A 61 19.88 -9.67 -23.15
N ASN A 62 19.06 -9.10 -23.99
CA ASN A 62 17.59 -8.93 -23.93
C ASN A 62 16.69 -10.14 -23.48
N VAL A 63 17.13 -10.95 -22.53
CA VAL A 63 16.33 -12.06 -21.94
C VAL A 63 15.19 -11.53 -21.06
N GLY A 64 15.20 -10.23 -20.71
CA GLY A 64 14.18 -9.60 -19.86
C GLY A 64 12.76 -9.56 -20.45
N GLU A 65 12.64 -9.46 -21.78
CA GLU A 65 11.33 -9.37 -22.46
C GLU A 65 10.42 -10.60 -22.21
N ASN A 66 11.01 -11.79 -22.11
CA ASN A 66 10.24 -13.04 -21.95
C ASN A 66 9.55 -13.16 -20.58
N LYS A 67 10.15 -12.66 -19.50
CA LYS A 67 9.57 -12.77 -18.15
C LYS A 67 8.54 -11.67 -17.87
N ALA A 68 8.74 -10.47 -18.41
CA ALA A 68 7.73 -9.43 -18.39
C ALA A 68 6.46 -9.88 -19.13
N ALA A 69 6.62 -10.48 -20.31
CA ALA A 69 5.51 -11.06 -21.07
C ALA A 69 4.78 -12.18 -20.31
N GLN A 70 5.51 -13.01 -19.55
CA GLN A 70 4.91 -14.05 -18.71
C GLN A 70 4.10 -13.49 -17.53
N PHE A 71 4.57 -12.42 -16.89
CA PHE A 71 3.82 -11.79 -15.79
C PHE A 71 2.49 -11.19 -16.26
N TRP A 72 2.49 -10.58 -17.45
CA TRP A 72 1.29 -9.98 -18.06
C TRP A 72 0.56 -10.95 -19.00
N ALA A 73 0.98 -12.21 -19.06
CA ALA A 73 0.33 -13.22 -19.88
C ALA A 73 -1.12 -13.43 -19.46
N LYS A 74 -1.96 -13.79 -20.44
CA LYS A 74 -3.35 -14.16 -20.18
C LYS A 74 -3.40 -15.30 -19.15
N LYS A 75 -4.15 -15.08 -18.08
CA LYS A 75 -4.43 -16.10 -17.07
C LYS A 75 -5.81 -16.70 -17.30
N ASP A 76 -5.93 -18.00 -17.14
CA ASP A 76 -7.21 -18.68 -17.19
C ASP A 76 -7.95 -18.48 -15.86
N ILE A 77 -8.95 -17.61 -15.90
CA ILE A 77 -9.80 -17.28 -14.76
C ILE A 77 -11.22 -17.71 -15.12
N SER A 78 -11.76 -18.65 -14.34
CA SER A 78 -13.13 -19.11 -14.54
C SER A 78 -14.14 -18.18 -13.86
N LEU A 79 -15.39 -18.19 -14.32
CA LEU A 79 -16.49 -17.48 -13.66
C LEU A 79 -16.64 -17.94 -12.19
N LEU A 80 -16.35 -19.22 -11.91
CA LEU A 80 -16.36 -19.76 -10.56
C LEU A 80 -15.28 -19.15 -9.67
N ASP A 81 -14.09 -18.87 -10.21
CA ASP A 81 -13.02 -18.21 -9.46
C ASP A 81 -13.42 -16.75 -9.14
N VAL A 82 -13.98 -16.03 -10.11
CA VAL A 82 -14.54 -14.69 -9.87
C VAL A 82 -15.59 -14.72 -8.75
N ALA A 83 -16.53 -15.65 -8.81
CA ALA A 83 -17.57 -15.80 -7.80
C ALA A 83 -16.98 -16.11 -6.41
N LYS A 84 -15.97 -16.99 -6.32
CA LYS A 84 -15.28 -17.31 -5.07
C LYS A 84 -14.58 -16.08 -4.48
N VAL A 85 -13.79 -15.34 -5.30
CA VAL A 85 -13.11 -14.12 -4.84
C VAL A 85 -14.09 -13.12 -4.27
N ILE A 86 -15.16 -12.83 -5.01
CA ILE A 86 -16.18 -11.87 -4.58
C ILE A 86 -16.88 -12.34 -3.31
N SER A 87 -17.34 -13.60 -3.28
CA SER A 87 -18.08 -14.15 -2.13
C SER A 87 -17.23 -14.18 -0.85
N ILE A 88 -15.97 -14.61 -0.95
CA ILE A 88 -15.04 -14.62 0.20
C ILE A 88 -14.75 -13.19 0.67
N SER A 89 -14.53 -12.26 -0.25
CA SER A 89 -14.30 -10.86 0.09
C SER A 89 -15.49 -10.26 0.83
N PHE A 90 -16.73 -10.47 0.36
CA PHE A 90 -17.93 -10.03 1.05
C PHE A 90 -18.10 -10.69 2.41
N ALA A 91 -17.82 -12.00 2.53
CA ALA A 91 -17.87 -12.70 3.80
C ALA A 91 -16.88 -12.13 4.82
N ILE A 92 -15.63 -11.86 4.39
CA ILE A 92 -14.61 -11.23 5.25
C ILE A 92 -15.06 -9.83 5.68
N VAL A 93 -15.60 -9.02 4.78
CA VAL A 93 -16.10 -7.68 5.09
C VAL A 93 -17.26 -7.75 6.11
N ALA A 94 -18.23 -8.63 5.87
CA ALA A 94 -19.39 -8.80 6.77
C ALA A 94 -18.94 -9.23 8.16
N VAL A 95 -18.14 -10.30 8.26
CA VAL A 95 -17.62 -10.81 9.54
C VAL A 95 -16.80 -9.74 10.26
N SER A 96 -15.92 -9.03 9.54
CA SER A 96 -15.07 -7.97 10.15
C SER A 96 -15.89 -6.79 10.64
N THR A 97 -16.97 -6.43 9.94
CA THR A 97 -17.86 -5.33 10.33
C THR A 97 -18.65 -5.69 11.58
N GLU A 98 -19.25 -6.87 11.63
CA GLU A 98 -20.00 -7.35 12.79
C GLU A 98 -19.10 -7.53 14.02
N LEU A 99 -17.95 -8.17 13.85
CA LEU A 99 -16.97 -8.32 14.94
C LEU A 99 -16.46 -6.98 15.44
N GLY A 100 -16.15 -6.04 14.53
CA GLY A 100 -15.70 -4.70 14.90
C GLY A 100 -16.76 -3.94 15.68
N GLY A 101 -18.02 -4.01 15.26
CA GLY A 101 -19.16 -3.44 15.97
C GLY A 101 -19.34 -4.06 17.36
N PHE A 102 -19.30 -5.39 17.44
CA PHE A 102 -19.39 -6.13 18.69
C PHE A 102 -18.30 -5.74 19.69
N ILE A 103 -17.03 -5.75 19.24
CA ILE A 103 -15.88 -5.37 20.09
C ILE A 103 -15.99 -3.91 20.54
N SER A 104 -16.36 -3.01 19.64
CA SER A 104 -16.53 -1.58 19.94
C SER A 104 -17.64 -1.34 20.97
N GLY A 105 -18.67 -2.21 21.02
CA GLY A 105 -19.73 -2.15 22.01
C GLY A 105 -19.28 -2.44 23.45
N PHE A 106 -18.13 -3.11 23.63
CA PHE A 106 -17.52 -3.34 24.96
C PHE A 106 -16.58 -2.21 25.39
N LYS A 107 -16.40 -1.18 24.58
CA LYS A 107 -15.54 -0.06 24.95
C LYS A 107 -16.10 0.65 26.19
N PRO A 108 -15.33 0.71 27.29
CA PRO A 108 -15.76 1.41 28.48
C PRO A 108 -15.89 2.91 28.25
N ASP A 109 -16.72 3.58 29.03
CA ASP A 109 -16.79 5.04 29.01
C ASP A 109 -15.47 5.62 29.53
N THR A 110 -14.81 6.37 28.67
CA THR A 110 -13.48 6.95 28.94
C THR A 110 -13.57 8.39 29.46
N SER A 111 -14.77 8.94 29.64
CA SER A 111 -14.98 10.35 30.03
C SER A 111 -14.43 10.68 31.43
N SER A 112 -14.43 9.71 32.34
CA SER A 112 -13.93 9.86 33.71
C SER A 112 -12.50 9.38 33.91
N MET A 113 -11.83 8.86 32.86
CA MET A 113 -10.50 8.29 32.95
C MET A 113 -9.41 9.36 32.79
N GLY A 114 -8.29 9.20 33.49
CA GLY A 114 -7.10 10.01 33.28
C GLY A 114 -6.55 9.88 31.86
N THR A 115 -5.90 10.92 31.34
CA THR A 115 -5.44 11.04 29.94
C THR A 115 -4.67 9.81 29.45
N GLY A 116 -3.77 9.25 30.27
CA GLY A 116 -2.97 8.08 29.89
C GLY A 116 -3.80 6.80 29.76
N LEU A 117 -4.74 6.55 30.70
CA LEU A 117 -5.59 5.38 30.66
C LEU A 117 -6.60 5.48 29.50
N LYS A 118 -7.17 6.68 29.28
CA LYS A 118 -8.02 6.97 28.13
C LYS A 118 -7.31 6.67 26.83
N PHE A 119 -6.07 7.13 26.66
CA PHE A 119 -5.26 6.86 25.45
C PHE A 119 -5.07 5.36 25.23
N LEU A 120 -4.73 4.60 26.28
CA LEU A 120 -4.55 3.14 26.16
C LEU A 120 -5.84 2.43 25.76
N VAL A 121 -6.96 2.79 26.35
CA VAL A 121 -8.27 2.22 26.00
C VAL A 121 -8.66 2.57 24.56
N ASP A 122 -8.52 3.83 24.16
CA ASP A 122 -8.81 4.29 22.79
C ASP A 122 -7.91 3.61 21.78
N LEU A 123 -6.63 3.42 22.08
CA LEU A 123 -5.68 2.70 21.23
C LEU A 123 -6.06 1.21 21.09
N LEU A 124 -6.30 0.52 22.20
CA LEU A 124 -6.64 -0.91 22.19
C LEU A 124 -7.93 -1.17 21.42
N PHE A 125 -9.00 -0.43 21.73
CA PHE A 125 -10.29 -0.59 21.05
C PHE A 125 -10.23 -0.08 19.60
N GLY A 126 -9.42 0.93 19.30
CA GLY A 126 -9.15 1.39 17.94
C GLY A 126 -8.40 0.34 17.09
N LEU A 127 -7.49 -0.42 17.71
CA LEU A 127 -6.79 -1.51 17.03
C LEU A 127 -7.68 -2.75 16.86
N VAL A 128 -8.29 -3.23 17.94
CA VAL A 128 -9.02 -4.52 17.94
C VAL A 128 -10.42 -4.38 17.35
N GLY A 129 -11.07 -3.23 17.53
CA GLY A 129 -12.42 -2.94 17.01
C GLY A 129 -12.46 -2.38 15.58
N SER A 130 -11.32 -2.07 14.98
CA SER A 130 -11.28 -1.55 13.60
C SER A 130 -11.65 -2.64 12.59
N LYS A 131 -12.73 -2.43 11.83
CA LYS A 131 -13.13 -3.34 10.74
C LYS A 131 -12.00 -3.59 9.72
N TYR A 132 -11.19 -2.58 9.42
CA TYR A 132 -10.09 -2.69 8.45
C TYR A 132 -8.94 -3.54 9.00
N LEU A 133 -8.60 -3.41 10.28
CA LEU A 133 -7.60 -4.25 10.91
C LEU A 133 -8.08 -5.69 11.03
N LEU A 134 -9.35 -5.89 11.37
CA LEU A 134 -9.98 -7.21 11.39
C LEU A 134 -10.00 -7.85 10.00
N MET A 135 -10.39 -7.10 8.94
CA MET A 135 -10.31 -7.60 7.55
C MET A 135 -8.89 -8.04 7.19
N THR A 136 -7.90 -7.20 7.49
CA THR A 136 -6.49 -7.51 7.24
C THR A 136 -6.06 -8.76 7.99
N THR A 137 -6.35 -8.83 9.28
CA THR A 137 -5.99 -9.97 10.15
C THR A 137 -6.64 -11.27 9.69
N ILE A 138 -7.95 -11.25 9.44
CA ILE A 138 -8.68 -12.43 8.96
C ILE A 138 -8.13 -12.90 7.61
N THR A 139 -7.88 -11.98 6.68
CA THR A 139 -7.33 -12.31 5.36
C THR A 139 -5.95 -12.93 5.48
N VAL A 140 -5.06 -12.37 6.32
CA VAL A 140 -3.70 -12.92 6.55
C VAL A 140 -3.77 -14.30 7.17
N ILE A 141 -4.64 -14.51 8.18
CA ILE A 141 -4.84 -15.83 8.80
C ILE A 141 -5.35 -16.84 7.76
N LEU A 142 -6.37 -16.48 6.97
CA LEU A 142 -6.89 -17.37 5.94
C LEU A 142 -5.83 -17.70 4.87
N ALA A 143 -5.06 -16.71 4.45
CA ALA A 143 -4.01 -16.90 3.44
C ALA A 143 -2.85 -17.77 3.96
N THR A 144 -2.51 -17.63 5.25
CA THR A 144 -1.36 -18.33 5.84
C THR A 144 -1.69 -19.76 6.26
N TYR A 145 -2.83 -19.94 6.92
CA TYR A 145 -3.17 -21.23 7.54
C TYR A 145 -4.13 -22.09 6.72
N THR A 146 -4.76 -21.53 5.68
CA THR A 146 -5.67 -22.30 4.84
C THR A 146 -5.19 -22.34 3.39
N LYS A 147 -5.47 -23.47 2.71
CA LYS A 147 -5.23 -23.61 1.27
C LYS A 147 -6.39 -23.10 0.41
N ILE A 148 -7.38 -22.43 1.02
CA ILE A 148 -8.60 -21.99 0.32
C ILE A 148 -8.24 -20.90 -0.68
N LEU A 149 -7.53 -19.85 -0.22
CA LEU A 149 -7.19 -18.70 -1.06
C LEU A 149 -6.14 -19.06 -2.12
N SER A 150 -5.19 -19.96 -1.83
CA SER A 150 -4.14 -20.35 -2.77
C SER A 150 -4.64 -21.17 -3.96
N LYS A 151 -5.88 -21.70 -3.89
CA LYS A 151 -6.50 -22.49 -4.97
C LYS A 151 -7.37 -21.65 -5.90
N ILE A 152 -7.50 -20.36 -5.65
CA ILE A 152 -8.35 -19.46 -6.44
C ILE A 152 -7.46 -18.73 -7.44
N SER A 153 -7.72 -18.94 -8.73
CA SER A 153 -7.03 -18.20 -9.80
C SER A 153 -7.60 -16.79 -9.93
N GLY A 154 -6.74 -15.82 -10.24
CA GLY A 154 -7.17 -14.47 -10.59
C GLY A 154 -7.57 -13.56 -9.43
N ALA A 155 -7.32 -13.93 -8.18
CA ALA A 155 -7.64 -13.07 -7.03
C ALA A 155 -6.89 -11.73 -7.08
N ASP A 156 -5.63 -11.73 -7.50
CA ASP A 156 -4.80 -10.53 -7.65
C ASP A 156 -5.31 -9.64 -8.80
N GLU A 157 -5.65 -10.23 -9.94
CA GLU A 157 -6.17 -9.53 -11.10
C GLU A 157 -7.53 -8.88 -10.82
N ILE A 158 -8.43 -9.62 -10.17
CA ILE A 158 -9.75 -9.11 -9.78
C ILE A 158 -9.60 -8.00 -8.74
N GLY A 159 -8.74 -8.20 -7.75
CA GLY A 159 -8.44 -7.20 -6.73
C GLY A 159 -7.86 -5.92 -7.33
N THR A 160 -6.91 -6.04 -8.26
CA THR A 160 -6.30 -4.93 -8.97
C THR A 160 -7.35 -4.19 -9.82
N TYR A 161 -8.22 -4.89 -10.53
CA TYR A 161 -9.31 -4.29 -11.30
C TYR A 161 -10.28 -3.51 -10.41
N LEU A 162 -10.71 -4.10 -9.28
CA LEU A 162 -11.60 -3.44 -8.33
C LEU A 162 -10.97 -2.21 -7.68
N ILE A 163 -9.66 -2.23 -7.39
CA ILE A 163 -8.92 -1.06 -6.90
C ILE A 163 -8.93 0.09 -7.91
N HIS A 164 -8.78 -0.19 -9.20
CA HIS A 164 -8.83 0.86 -10.22
C HIS A 164 -10.24 1.48 -10.32
N ILE A 165 -11.30 0.66 -10.23
CA ILE A 165 -12.68 1.16 -10.14
C ILE A 165 -12.86 2.04 -8.90
N PHE A 166 -12.37 1.59 -7.75
CA PHE A 166 -12.42 2.34 -6.50
C PHE A 166 -11.69 3.69 -6.60
N PHE A 167 -10.50 3.73 -7.18
CA PHE A 167 -9.78 4.99 -7.40
C PHE A 167 -10.52 5.92 -8.36
N GLY A 168 -11.13 5.38 -9.42
CA GLY A 168 -11.99 6.14 -10.30
C GLY A 168 -13.20 6.74 -9.57
N ALA A 169 -13.88 5.94 -8.76
CA ALA A 169 -15.05 6.36 -8.00
C ALA A 169 -14.72 7.42 -6.93
N ILE A 170 -13.60 7.27 -6.20
CA ILE A 170 -13.18 8.26 -5.21
C ILE A 170 -12.58 9.50 -5.86
N GLY A 171 -11.85 9.34 -6.98
CA GLY A 171 -11.21 10.45 -7.68
C GLY A 171 -12.17 11.27 -8.53
N ALA A 172 -13.28 10.70 -9.03
CA ALA A 172 -14.22 11.39 -9.89
C ALA A 172 -14.79 12.72 -9.31
N PRO A 173 -15.13 12.81 -8.00
CA PRO A 173 -15.54 14.07 -7.40
C PRO A 173 -14.39 15.05 -7.15
N ALA A 174 -13.15 14.61 -7.26
CA ALA A 174 -11.99 15.47 -7.00
C ALA A 174 -11.73 16.38 -8.20
N SER A 175 -11.65 17.68 -7.95
CA SER A 175 -11.29 18.69 -8.95
C SER A 175 -9.87 19.16 -8.70
N ILE A 176 -9.05 19.23 -9.74
CA ILE A 176 -7.70 19.82 -9.68
C ILE A 176 -7.80 21.27 -9.15
N GLU A 177 -8.86 21.99 -9.54
CA GLU A 177 -9.11 23.34 -9.05
C GLU A 177 -9.37 23.36 -7.54
N ILE A 178 -10.11 22.39 -7.00
CA ILE A 178 -10.35 22.26 -5.56
C ILE A 178 -9.03 21.93 -4.82
N ILE A 179 -8.21 21.05 -5.38
CA ILE A 179 -6.91 20.71 -4.80
C ILE A 179 -6.02 21.95 -4.72
N LEU A 180 -5.90 22.69 -5.81
CA LEU A 180 -5.05 23.87 -5.88
C LEU A 180 -5.56 25.04 -5.01
N LYS A 181 -6.88 25.25 -4.95
CA LYS A 181 -7.47 26.39 -4.21
C LYS A 181 -7.76 26.09 -2.74
N LYS A 182 -8.28 24.89 -2.43
CA LYS A 182 -8.72 24.55 -1.06
C LYS A 182 -7.70 23.72 -0.26
N ALA A 183 -6.85 22.96 -0.95
CA ALA A 183 -5.94 22.03 -0.29
C ALA A 183 -4.50 22.03 -0.88
N PRO A 184 -3.89 23.21 -1.15
CA PRO A 184 -2.52 23.24 -1.69
C PRO A 184 -1.51 22.56 -0.76
N TRP A 185 -1.77 22.58 0.54
CA TRP A 185 -0.96 21.91 1.55
C TRP A 185 -0.95 20.38 1.41
N LEU A 186 -1.98 19.76 0.81
CA LEU A 186 -1.96 18.32 0.52
C LEU A 186 -0.87 17.96 -0.50
N LEU A 187 -0.69 18.80 -1.53
CA LEU A 187 0.37 18.59 -2.52
C LEU A 187 1.74 18.69 -1.85
N VAL A 188 1.95 19.73 -1.02
CA VAL A 188 3.20 19.91 -0.26
C VAL A 188 3.43 18.70 0.66
N PHE A 189 2.40 18.23 1.35
CA PHE A 189 2.47 17.07 2.22
C PHE A 189 2.85 15.80 1.46
N CYS A 190 2.24 15.53 0.30
CA CYS A 190 2.60 14.40 -0.56
C CYS A 190 4.07 14.47 -1.02
N ILE A 191 4.55 15.65 -1.44
CA ILE A 191 5.95 15.85 -1.81
C ILE A 191 6.88 15.51 -0.64
N ILE A 192 6.57 16.03 0.55
CA ILE A 192 7.38 15.79 1.74
C ILE A 192 7.45 14.30 2.06
N ILE A 193 6.32 13.59 2.03
CA ILE A 193 6.29 12.14 2.28
C ILE A 193 7.15 11.38 1.28
N VAL A 194 6.98 11.67 -0.02
CA VAL A 194 7.73 11.02 -1.10
C VAL A 194 9.23 11.27 -0.97
N VAL A 195 9.62 12.53 -0.71
CA VAL A 195 11.03 12.90 -0.56
C VAL A 195 11.65 12.26 0.69
N ILE A 196 10.94 12.29 1.81
CA ILE A 196 11.42 11.65 3.05
C ILE A 196 11.55 10.14 2.85
N ASN A 197 10.54 9.49 2.25
CA ASN A 197 10.62 8.05 1.96
C ASN A 197 11.84 7.72 1.08
N MET A 198 12.10 8.50 0.04
CA MET A 198 13.26 8.32 -0.82
C MET A 198 14.56 8.48 -0.04
N ILE A 199 14.72 9.57 0.69
CA ILE A 199 15.94 9.83 1.48
C ILE A 199 16.19 8.71 2.48
N VAL A 200 15.17 8.34 3.26
CA VAL A 200 15.26 7.29 4.28
C VAL A 200 15.61 5.95 3.64
N SER A 201 14.92 5.57 2.56
CA SER A 201 15.17 4.30 1.86
C SER A 201 16.60 4.21 1.32
N PHE A 202 17.11 5.29 0.68
CA PHE A 202 18.47 5.28 0.15
C PHE A 202 19.54 5.34 1.23
N ILE A 203 19.34 6.11 2.31
CA ILE A 203 20.31 6.17 3.42
C ILE A 203 20.39 4.82 4.13
N PHE A 204 19.26 4.28 4.57
CA PHE A 204 19.25 2.99 5.28
C PHE A 204 19.62 1.83 4.36
N GLY A 205 19.15 1.84 3.10
CA GLY A 205 19.55 0.86 2.11
C GLY A 205 21.07 0.80 1.92
N LYS A 206 21.74 1.96 1.89
CA LYS A 206 23.20 2.02 1.82
C LYS A 206 23.87 1.50 3.10
N ILE A 207 23.36 1.84 4.27
CA ILE A 207 23.89 1.37 5.56
C ILE A 207 23.81 -0.15 5.64
N PHE A 208 22.68 -0.74 5.21
CA PHE A 208 22.46 -2.19 5.20
C PHE A 208 23.04 -2.89 3.96
N LYS A 209 23.74 -2.16 3.07
CA LYS A 209 24.41 -2.68 1.86
C LYS A 209 23.45 -3.33 0.84
N TYR A 210 22.22 -2.85 0.76
CA TYR A 210 21.29 -3.21 -0.31
C TYR A 210 21.74 -2.59 -1.64
N SER A 211 21.42 -3.28 -2.73
CA SER A 211 21.63 -2.76 -4.08
C SER A 211 20.69 -1.60 -4.40
N VAL A 212 21.01 -0.77 -5.38
CA VAL A 212 20.14 0.34 -5.76
C VAL A 212 18.81 -0.16 -6.29
N GLU A 213 18.79 -1.30 -6.97
CA GLU A 213 17.57 -1.92 -7.50
C GLU A 213 16.64 -2.38 -6.38
N GLU A 214 17.19 -3.07 -5.37
CA GLU A 214 16.43 -3.49 -4.18
C GLU A 214 15.84 -2.29 -3.44
N ILE A 215 16.62 -1.21 -3.28
CA ILE A 215 16.16 0.02 -2.64
C ILE A 215 15.04 0.67 -3.46
N CYS A 216 15.18 0.76 -4.78
CA CYS A 216 14.16 1.31 -5.66
C CYS A 216 12.84 0.51 -5.58
N ILE A 217 12.92 -0.83 -5.60
CA ILE A 217 11.74 -1.69 -5.50
C ILE A 217 11.08 -1.58 -4.13
N ALA A 218 11.85 -1.63 -3.04
CA ALA A 218 11.33 -1.50 -1.68
C ALA A 218 10.67 -0.12 -1.45
N SER A 219 11.31 0.94 -1.92
CA SER A 219 10.79 2.29 -1.82
C SER A 219 9.52 2.49 -2.64
N ASN A 220 9.45 1.92 -3.84
CA ASN A 220 8.22 1.90 -4.65
C ASN A 220 7.11 1.08 -4.00
N ALA A 221 7.43 -0.09 -3.45
CA ALA A 221 6.48 -0.93 -2.73
C ALA A 221 5.80 -0.20 -1.56
N ASN A 222 6.56 0.67 -0.87
CA ASN A 222 6.07 1.44 0.26
C ASN A 222 5.09 2.56 -0.14
N ILE A 223 5.29 3.20 -1.30
CA ILE A 223 4.43 4.31 -1.78
C ILE A 223 3.35 3.79 -2.72
N GLY A 224 3.73 3.06 -3.76
CA GLY A 224 2.82 2.62 -4.82
C GLY A 224 2.19 1.24 -4.58
N GLY A 225 2.76 0.45 -3.66
CA GLY A 225 2.28 -0.87 -3.30
C GLY A 225 2.81 -2.02 -4.17
N PRO A 226 2.26 -3.25 -3.99
CA PRO A 226 2.79 -4.46 -4.60
C PRO A 226 2.81 -4.44 -6.14
N THR A 227 1.73 -3.96 -6.74
CA THR A 227 1.55 -3.95 -8.20
C THR A 227 2.53 -3.01 -8.91
N THR A 228 2.76 -1.82 -8.34
CA THR A 228 3.72 -0.85 -8.89
C THR A 228 5.16 -1.29 -8.69
N ALA A 229 5.47 -1.95 -7.56
CA ALA A 229 6.78 -2.55 -7.32
C ALA A 229 7.08 -3.66 -8.34
N ALA A 230 6.12 -4.54 -8.60
CA ALA A 230 6.23 -5.55 -9.65
C ALA A 230 6.41 -4.92 -11.03
N ALA A 231 5.59 -3.90 -11.36
CA ALA A 231 5.68 -3.19 -12.63
C ALA A 231 7.04 -2.54 -12.84
N LEU A 232 7.61 -1.90 -11.81
CA LEU A 232 8.95 -1.32 -11.88
C LEU A 232 10.02 -2.39 -12.10
N ALA A 233 9.97 -3.49 -11.36
CA ALA A 233 10.90 -4.60 -11.49
C ALA A 233 10.87 -5.19 -12.91
N ILE A 234 9.67 -5.41 -13.46
CA ILE A 234 9.46 -5.92 -14.81
C ILE A 234 9.97 -4.92 -15.86
N ALA A 235 9.59 -3.65 -15.75
CA ALA A 235 9.98 -2.61 -16.69
C ALA A 235 11.50 -2.41 -16.77
N ARG A 236 12.21 -2.67 -15.65
CA ARG A 236 13.66 -2.61 -15.58
C ARG A 236 14.36 -3.94 -15.84
N GLY A 237 13.61 -5.03 -16.06
CA GLY A 237 14.15 -6.38 -16.25
C GLY A 237 14.70 -7.04 -14.98
N TRP A 238 14.46 -6.48 -13.81
CA TRP A 238 14.88 -7.03 -12.50
C TRP A 238 13.93 -8.12 -12.03
N ASN A 239 13.80 -9.17 -12.83
CA ASN A 239 12.78 -10.21 -12.66
C ASN A 239 12.86 -10.95 -11.32
N GLN A 240 14.05 -11.04 -10.73
CA GLN A 240 14.25 -11.66 -9.42
C GLN A 240 13.62 -10.83 -8.29
N LEU A 241 13.42 -9.52 -8.49
CA LEU A 241 12.83 -8.60 -7.51
C LEU A 241 11.32 -8.47 -7.62
N VAL A 242 10.66 -9.10 -8.61
CA VAL A 242 9.20 -9.03 -8.79
C VAL A 242 8.48 -9.59 -7.57
N VAL A 243 8.77 -10.82 -7.18
CA VAL A 243 8.12 -11.49 -6.04
C VAL A 243 8.50 -10.83 -4.71
N PRO A 244 9.79 -10.59 -4.40
CA PRO A 244 10.16 -9.85 -3.19
C PRO A 244 9.49 -8.48 -3.08
N GLY A 245 9.43 -7.71 -4.16
CA GLY A 245 8.78 -6.40 -4.20
C GLY A 245 7.29 -6.46 -3.90
N MET A 246 6.59 -7.44 -4.45
CA MET A 246 5.18 -7.69 -4.15
C MET A 246 4.97 -8.05 -2.67
N LEU A 247 5.79 -8.94 -2.12
CA LEU A 247 5.68 -9.37 -0.72
C LEU A 247 5.92 -8.22 0.25
N VAL A 248 6.92 -7.38 0.00
CA VAL A 248 7.19 -6.17 0.81
C VAL A 248 6.02 -5.19 0.74
N GLY A 249 5.42 -4.99 -0.44
CA GLY A 249 4.24 -4.14 -0.61
C GLY A 249 3.02 -4.68 0.14
N ILE A 250 2.77 -5.99 0.09
CA ILE A 250 1.69 -6.65 0.85
C ILE A 250 1.93 -6.47 2.36
N LEU A 251 3.16 -6.72 2.83
CA LEU A 251 3.53 -6.50 4.23
C LEU A 251 3.27 -5.04 4.65
N GLY A 252 3.61 -4.08 3.77
CA GLY A 252 3.33 -2.66 3.98
C GLY A 252 1.84 -2.36 4.15
N TYR A 253 0.97 -3.01 3.39
CA TYR A 253 -0.49 -2.89 3.54
C TYR A 253 -0.97 -3.44 4.89
N VAL A 254 -0.43 -4.59 5.33
CA VAL A 254 -0.76 -5.19 6.62
C VAL A 254 -0.34 -4.27 7.76
N ILE A 255 0.94 -3.90 7.81
CA ILE A 255 1.53 -3.13 8.92
C ILE A 255 1.02 -1.69 8.91
N GLY A 256 0.83 -1.08 7.75
CA GLY A 256 0.47 0.32 7.57
C GLY A 256 -0.84 0.71 8.26
N ASN A 257 -1.83 -0.18 8.28
CA ASN A 257 -3.09 0.06 9.00
C ASN A 257 -2.85 0.17 10.52
N TYR A 258 -2.04 -0.74 11.09
CA TYR A 258 -1.74 -0.74 12.53
C TYR A 258 -0.96 0.51 12.92
N TYR A 259 0.09 0.86 12.17
CA TYR A 259 0.85 2.09 12.40
C TYR A 259 0.00 3.34 12.23
N GLY A 260 -0.89 3.37 11.24
CA GLY A 260 -1.79 4.48 11.01
C GLY A 260 -2.71 4.75 12.21
N VAL A 261 -3.36 3.71 12.74
CA VAL A 261 -4.20 3.83 13.95
C VAL A 261 -3.36 4.24 15.17
N PHE A 262 -2.19 3.66 15.34
CA PHE A 262 -1.29 4.01 16.44
C PHE A 262 -0.88 5.48 16.41
N ILE A 263 -0.35 5.97 15.28
CA ILE A 263 0.06 7.38 15.10
C ILE A 263 -1.15 8.32 15.20
N GLY A 264 -2.28 7.96 14.60
CA GLY A 264 -3.49 8.78 14.66
C GLY A 264 -3.98 8.99 16.10
N ASN A 265 -3.88 7.98 16.95
CA ASN A 265 -4.23 8.14 18.37
C ASN A 265 -3.19 8.99 19.13
N ILE A 266 -1.90 8.89 18.80
CA ILE A 266 -0.89 9.79 19.37
C ILE A 266 -1.20 11.25 19.00
N LEU A 267 -1.49 11.52 17.73
CA LEU A 267 -1.78 12.88 17.26
C LEU A 267 -3.06 13.47 17.88
N LYS A 268 -4.00 12.65 18.35
CA LYS A 268 -5.18 13.13 19.11
C LYS A 268 -4.86 13.63 20.50
N LEU A 269 -3.66 13.37 21.03
CA LEU A 269 -3.23 13.86 22.35
C LEU A 269 -2.74 15.33 22.31
N PHE A 270 -2.42 15.82 21.13
CA PHE A 270 -1.95 17.17 20.85
C PHE A 270 -3.02 17.98 20.13
#